data_f54aa45691b57facae996b7466958b1e
#
_entry.id   f54aa45691b57facae996b7466958b1e
#
_cell.length_a   1.000
_cell.length_b   1.000
_cell.length_c   1.000
_cell.angle_alpha   90.00
_cell.angle_beta   90.00
_cell.angle_gamma   90.00
#
_symmetry.space_group_name_H-M   'P 1'
#
loop_
_entity.id
_entity.type
_entity.pdbx_description
1 polymer ?
#
loop_
_entity_poly.entity_id
_entity_poly.type
_entity_poly.pdbx_seq_one_letter_code
_entity_poly.pdbx_strand_id
1 'polypeptide(L)'
;MPDYIESAQAILEDILRLLEFQDARLEAAEKDGQIEFQILTADAGRLIGRTAQTLDAVQFLLNRMLSRKYEDSPYCVVDTEQYRARRREKLLADTQEALEHVRRTGQSWRMPLLNAMDRRLVHQALKDCPDIETYSEDEEPDGRKRVVIALVDMEPAPSGEPPPAAEPVADAPPA
;
A
#
# COMPACT_ATOMS: atom_id res chain seq x y z
N MET A 1 -1.86 -16.62 -30.29
CA MET A 1 -1.24 -15.74 -29.28
C MET A 1 -1.20 -16.52 -27.97
N PRO A 2 -0.12 -16.49 -27.19
CA PRO A 2 -0.15 -17.15 -25.89
C PRO A 2 -1.26 -16.52 -25.03
N ASP A 3 -2.04 -17.35 -24.37
CA ASP A 3 -3.02 -16.87 -23.43
C ASP A 3 -2.29 -16.47 -22.13
N TYR A 4 -1.93 -15.20 -22.05
CA TYR A 4 -1.22 -14.65 -20.90
C TYR A 4 -2.05 -14.74 -19.62
N ILE A 5 -3.37 -14.62 -19.73
CA ILE A 5 -4.30 -14.67 -18.57
C ILE A 5 -4.28 -16.07 -17.98
N GLU A 6 -4.48 -17.12 -18.79
CA GLU A 6 -4.43 -18.51 -18.32
C GLU A 6 -3.07 -18.85 -17.71
N SER A 7 -1.98 -18.41 -18.38
CA SER A 7 -0.63 -18.66 -17.86
C SER A 7 -0.35 -17.93 -16.55
N ALA A 8 -0.77 -16.68 -16.42
CA ALA A 8 -0.61 -15.89 -15.20
C ALA A 8 -1.49 -16.43 -14.07
N GLN A 9 -2.72 -16.85 -14.39
CA GLN A 9 -3.63 -17.47 -13.43
C GLN A 9 -3.05 -18.77 -12.87
N ALA A 10 -2.54 -19.66 -13.71
CA ALA A 10 -1.94 -20.91 -13.26
C ALA A 10 -0.72 -20.67 -12.34
N ILE A 11 0.13 -19.70 -12.68
CA ILE A 11 1.27 -19.31 -11.83
C ILE A 11 0.77 -18.77 -10.48
N LEU A 12 -0.25 -17.90 -10.49
CA LEU A 12 -0.78 -17.30 -9.28
C LEU A 12 -1.44 -18.35 -8.37
N GLU A 13 -2.21 -19.30 -8.95
CA GLU A 13 -2.80 -20.44 -8.24
C GLU A 13 -1.71 -21.30 -7.57
N ASP A 14 -0.62 -21.56 -8.26
CA ASP A 14 0.50 -22.31 -7.68
C ASP A 14 1.17 -21.56 -6.52
N ILE A 15 1.37 -20.25 -6.65
CA ILE A 15 1.91 -19.39 -5.57
C ILE A 15 0.98 -19.45 -4.35
N LEU A 16 -0.33 -19.23 -4.55
CA LEU A 16 -1.31 -19.24 -3.47
C LEU A 16 -1.41 -20.59 -2.78
N ARG A 17 -1.37 -21.69 -3.54
CA ARG A 17 -1.36 -23.05 -3.00
C ARG A 17 -0.12 -23.33 -2.14
N LEU A 18 1.06 -22.87 -2.58
CA LEU A 18 2.31 -23.00 -1.80
C LEU A 18 2.31 -22.14 -0.54
N LEU A 19 1.58 -21.02 -0.54
CA LEU A 19 1.35 -20.16 0.62
C LEU A 19 0.18 -20.63 1.50
N GLU A 20 -0.39 -21.81 1.20
CA GLU A 20 -1.49 -22.44 1.94
C GLU A 20 -2.83 -21.67 1.90
N PHE A 21 -3.08 -20.90 0.83
CA PHE A 21 -4.41 -20.31 0.55
C PHE A 21 -5.24 -21.25 -0.33
N GLN A 22 -5.73 -22.34 0.26
CA GLN A 22 -6.44 -23.39 -0.49
C GLN A 22 -7.88 -23.00 -0.88
N ASP A 23 -8.46 -22.02 -0.22
CA ASP A 23 -9.79 -21.46 -0.49
C ASP A 23 -9.79 -20.34 -1.51
N ALA A 24 -8.60 -19.88 -1.93
CA ALA A 24 -8.46 -18.73 -2.81
C ALA A 24 -9.12 -18.97 -4.17
N ARG A 25 -9.90 -17.98 -4.62
CA ARG A 25 -10.50 -17.91 -5.95
C ARG A 25 -9.97 -16.69 -6.66
N LEU A 26 -9.77 -16.79 -7.96
CA LEU A 26 -9.25 -15.73 -8.78
C LEU A 26 -10.31 -15.21 -9.74
N GLU A 27 -10.45 -13.92 -9.79
CA GLU A 27 -11.16 -13.21 -10.85
C GLU A 27 -10.14 -12.41 -11.62
N ALA A 28 -10.11 -12.57 -12.96
CA ALA A 28 -9.18 -11.89 -13.84
C ALA A 28 -9.91 -10.94 -14.77
N ALA A 29 -9.36 -9.76 -14.99
CA ALA A 29 -9.83 -8.80 -15.98
C ALA A 29 -8.63 -8.19 -16.71
N GLU A 30 -8.81 -7.88 -18.00
CA GLU A 30 -7.84 -7.09 -18.75
C GLU A 30 -8.28 -5.62 -18.76
N LYS A 31 -7.37 -4.74 -18.37
CA LYS A 31 -7.62 -3.31 -18.30
C LYS A 31 -6.35 -2.53 -18.64
N ASP A 32 -6.47 -1.59 -19.56
CA ASP A 32 -5.38 -0.70 -19.97
C ASP A 32 -4.09 -1.45 -20.37
N GLY A 33 -4.21 -2.64 -20.96
CA GLY A 33 -3.08 -3.49 -21.35
C GLY A 33 -2.38 -4.21 -20.20
N GLN A 34 -3.00 -4.24 -19.02
CA GLN A 34 -2.58 -4.99 -17.83
C GLN A 34 -3.59 -6.09 -17.52
N ILE A 35 -3.15 -7.12 -16.82
CA ILE A 35 -4.03 -8.15 -16.26
C ILE A 35 -4.24 -7.85 -14.78
N GLU A 36 -5.47 -7.58 -14.38
CA GLU A 36 -5.84 -7.37 -12.98
C GLU A 36 -6.41 -8.67 -12.40
N PHE A 37 -5.83 -9.17 -11.32
CA PHE A 37 -6.33 -10.30 -10.55
C PHE A 37 -6.90 -9.84 -9.23
N GLN A 38 -8.17 -10.20 -8.95
CA GLN A 38 -8.76 -10.10 -7.62
C GLN A 38 -8.72 -11.48 -6.97
N ILE A 39 -8.13 -11.57 -5.79
CA ILE A 39 -8.06 -12.79 -5.01
C ILE A 39 -9.14 -12.74 -3.94
N LEU A 40 -10.04 -13.73 -3.96
CA LEU A 40 -11.08 -13.91 -2.96
C LEU A 40 -10.67 -15.04 -2.03
N THR A 41 -10.49 -14.75 -0.74
CA THR A 41 -10.10 -15.73 0.29
C THR A 41 -10.66 -15.31 1.64
N ALA A 42 -10.97 -16.27 2.50
CA ALA A 42 -11.39 -16.00 3.87
C ALA A 42 -10.27 -15.39 4.74
N ASP A 43 -9.01 -15.53 4.33
CA ASP A 43 -7.82 -15.06 5.07
C ASP A 43 -7.13 -13.90 4.34
N ALA A 44 -7.93 -12.93 3.86
CA ALA A 44 -7.42 -11.77 3.11
C ALA A 44 -6.37 -10.97 3.92
N GLY A 45 -6.54 -10.86 5.25
CA GLY A 45 -5.57 -10.16 6.10
C GLY A 45 -4.17 -10.77 6.05
N ARG A 46 -4.03 -12.10 6.07
CA ARG A 46 -2.75 -12.79 5.92
C ARG A 46 -2.16 -12.59 4.52
N LEU A 47 -3.01 -12.61 3.50
CA LEU A 47 -2.60 -12.37 2.11
C LEU A 47 -2.12 -10.93 1.90
N ILE A 48 -2.76 -9.94 2.49
CA ILE A 48 -2.32 -8.54 2.46
C ILE A 48 -0.97 -8.42 3.18
N GLY A 49 -0.88 -8.97 4.38
CA GLY A 49 0.28 -8.84 5.24
C GLY A 49 0.46 -7.41 5.77
N ARG A 50 1.56 -7.17 6.45
CA ARG A 50 1.86 -5.84 7.01
C ARG A 50 2.05 -4.83 5.88
N THR A 51 1.19 -3.80 5.81
CA THR A 51 1.26 -2.73 4.80
C THR A 51 1.37 -3.24 3.35
N ALA A 52 0.63 -4.30 3.01
CA ALA A 52 0.61 -4.97 1.70
C ALA A 52 1.90 -5.72 1.32
N GLN A 53 2.82 -5.99 2.25
CA GLN A 53 4.09 -6.65 1.92
C GLN A 53 3.92 -8.02 1.28
N THR A 54 3.01 -8.86 1.79
CA THR A 54 2.75 -10.18 1.22
C THR A 54 2.13 -10.06 -0.17
N LEU A 55 1.13 -9.20 -0.31
CA LEU A 55 0.44 -8.96 -1.59
C LEU A 55 1.41 -8.44 -2.67
N ASP A 56 2.29 -7.51 -2.30
CA ASP A 56 3.30 -6.98 -3.20
C ASP A 56 4.35 -8.04 -3.58
N ALA A 57 4.73 -8.93 -2.65
CA ALA A 57 5.63 -10.04 -2.92
C ALA A 57 5.00 -11.06 -3.88
N VAL A 58 3.72 -11.41 -3.69
CA VAL A 58 2.96 -12.28 -4.60
C VAL A 58 2.91 -11.67 -6.01
N GLN A 59 2.56 -10.40 -6.11
CA GLN A 59 2.54 -9.68 -7.39
C GLN A 59 3.92 -9.66 -8.06
N PHE A 60 4.97 -9.39 -7.30
CA PHE A 60 6.34 -9.39 -7.82
C PHE A 60 6.74 -10.77 -8.37
N LEU A 61 6.47 -11.84 -7.61
CA LEU A 61 6.78 -13.22 -8.03
C LEU A 61 6.01 -13.59 -9.30
N LEU A 62 4.71 -13.30 -9.35
CA LEU A 62 3.87 -13.54 -10.52
C LEU A 62 4.47 -12.89 -11.78
N ASN A 63 4.74 -11.58 -11.70
CA ASN A 63 5.30 -10.84 -12.84
C ASN A 63 6.68 -11.36 -13.22
N ARG A 64 7.52 -11.74 -12.24
CA ARG A 64 8.85 -12.26 -12.51
C ARG A 64 8.82 -13.63 -13.16
N MET A 65 7.90 -14.50 -12.76
CA MET A 65 7.73 -15.82 -13.36
C MET A 65 7.14 -15.72 -14.77
N LEU A 66 6.15 -14.84 -14.95
CA LEU A 66 5.51 -14.64 -16.25
C LEU A 66 6.49 -14.05 -17.27
N SER A 67 7.24 -13.00 -16.90
CA SER A 67 8.24 -12.38 -17.78
C SER A 67 9.42 -13.31 -18.13
N ARG A 68 9.67 -14.31 -17.31
CA ARG A 68 10.68 -15.33 -17.62
C ARG A 68 10.20 -16.36 -18.64
N LYS A 69 8.87 -16.57 -18.69
CA LYS A 69 8.22 -17.49 -19.65
C LYS A 69 7.91 -16.79 -20.98
N TYR A 70 7.59 -15.51 -20.94
CA TYR A 70 7.19 -14.70 -22.07
C TYR A 70 7.84 -13.30 -22.03
N GLU A 71 8.67 -12.98 -23.04
CA GLU A 71 9.43 -11.73 -23.09
C GLU A 71 8.53 -10.47 -23.11
N ASP A 72 7.42 -10.54 -23.87
CA ASP A 72 6.45 -9.45 -24.04
C ASP A 72 5.18 -9.64 -23.17
N SER A 73 5.30 -10.25 -22.00
CA SER A 73 4.14 -10.46 -21.14
C SER A 73 3.58 -9.15 -20.60
N PRO A 74 2.23 -9.00 -20.55
CA PRO A 74 1.61 -7.87 -19.91
C PRO A 74 1.90 -7.86 -18.40
N TYR A 75 1.90 -6.67 -17.82
CA TYR A 75 2.07 -6.54 -16.38
C TYR A 75 0.81 -7.01 -15.65
N CYS A 76 0.99 -7.80 -14.60
CA CYS A 76 -0.09 -8.28 -13.75
C CYS A 76 -0.17 -7.47 -12.46
N VAL A 77 -1.36 -6.96 -12.16
CA VAL A 77 -1.70 -6.34 -10.88
C VAL A 77 -2.47 -7.36 -10.05
N VAL A 78 -2.11 -7.50 -8.78
CA VAL A 78 -2.78 -8.41 -7.85
C VAL A 78 -3.38 -7.60 -6.72
N ASP A 79 -4.66 -7.83 -6.43
CA ASP A 79 -5.35 -7.20 -5.32
C ASP A 79 -6.28 -8.20 -4.62
N THR A 80 -6.73 -7.88 -3.43
CA THR A 80 -7.73 -8.63 -2.68
C THR A 80 -8.69 -7.66 -2.02
N GLU A 81 -10.00 -7.90 -2.16
CA GLU A 81 -11.06 -7.06 -1.56
C GLU A 81 -10.89 -5.56 -1.84
N GLN A 82 -10.35 -5.19 -2.99
CA GLN A 82 -10.05 -3.79 -3.35
C GLN A 82 -9.18 -3.07 -2.29
N TYR A 83 -8.28 -3.80 -1.65
CA TYR A 83 -7.44 -3.28 -0.56
C TYR A 83 -6.67 -2.03 -0.98
N ARG A 84 -6.08 -2.02 -2.19
CA ARG A 84 -5.27 -0.89 -2.66
C ARG A 84 -6.09 0.39 -2.76
N ALA A 85 -7.32 0.32 -3.24
CA ALA A 85 -8.23 1.46 -3.34
C ALA A 85 -8.62 1.96 -1.94
N ARG A 86 -9.10 1.06 -1.07
CA ARG A 86 -9.48 1.40 0.32
C ARG A 86 -8.29 1.97 1.11
N ARG A 87 -7.10 1.40 0.95
CA ARG A 87 -5.88 1.88 1.60
C ARG A 87 -5.53 3.30 1.18
N ARG A 88 -5.63 3.58 -0.14
CA ARG A 88 -5.37 4.90 -0.70
C ARG A 88 -6.35 5.95 -0.15
N GLU A 89 -7.65 5.64 -0.16
CA GLU A 89 -8.69 6.54 0.35
C GLU A 89 -8.46 6.86 1.82
N LYS A 90 -8.22 5.83 2.63
CA LYS A 90 -7.94 6.01 4.05
C LYS A 90 -6.71 6.89 4.27
N LEU A 91 -5.60 6.61 3.58
CA LEU A 91 -4.37 7.38 3.74
C LEU A 91 -4.56 8.85 3.36
N LEU A 92 -5.37 9.15 2.33
CA LEU A 92 -5.71 10.52 1.96
C LEU A 92 -6.58 11.20 3.03
N ALA A 93 -7.54 10.49 3.61
CA ALA A 93 -8.34 11.00 4.72
C ALA A 93 -7.47 11.30 5.96
N ASP A 94 -6.60 10.36 6.36
CA ASP A 94 -5.66 10.53 7.47
C ASP A 94 -4.71 11.72 7.22
N THR A 95 -4.29 11.91 5.95
CA THR A 95 -3.43 13.03 5.54
C THR A 95 -4.17 14.37 5.67
N GLN A 96 -5.44 14.40 5.29
CA GLN A 96 -6.27 15.62 5.43
C GLN A 96 -6.52 15.96 6.89
N GLU A 97 -6.80 14.99 7.73
CA GLU A 97 -6.94 15.18 9.17
C GLU A 97 -5.66 15.73 9.80
N ALA A 98 -4.51 15.18 9.42
CA ALA A 98 -3.21 15.66 9.85
C ALA A 98 -2.94 17.11 9.42
N LEU A 99 -3.28 17.48 8.18
CA LEU A 99 -3.18 18.84 7.66
C LEU A 99 -4.00 19.82 8.48
N GLU A 100 -5.27 19.49 8.76
CA GLU A 100 -6.17 20.34 9.56
C GLU A 100 -5.66 20.50 11.00
N HIS A 101 -5.13 19.41 11.59
CA HIS A 101 -4.53 19.48 12.91
C HIS A 101 -3.33 20.42 12.95
N VAL A 102 -2.38 20.28 12.02
CA VAL A 102 -1.18 21.11 11.93
C VAL A 102 -1.55 22.59 11.76
N ARG A 103 -2.49 22.91 10.87
CA ARG A 103 -2.96 24.29 10.66
C ARG A 103 -3.64 24.88 11.87
N ARG A 104 -4.41 24.07 12.60
CA ARG A 104 -5.16 24.54 13.78
C ARG A 104 -4.28 24.73 15.00
N THR A 105 -3.33 23.83 15.22
CA THR A 105 -2.53 23.77 16.46
C THR A 105 -1.15 24.39 16.32
N GLY A 106 -0.63 24.49 15.11
CA GLY A 106 0.76 24.83 14.84
C GLY A 106 1.74 23.72 15.19
N GLN A 107 1.30 22.55 15.64
CA GLN A 107 2.17 21.43 16.01
C GLN A 107 2.35 20.47 14.83
N SER A 108 3.57 19.99 14.63
CA SER A 108 3.84 18.98 13.61
C SER A 108 3.10 17.68 13.89
N TRP A 109 2.72 16.97 12.81
CA TRP A 109 2.06 15.67 12.87
C TRP A 109 2.96 14.59 12.30
N ARG A 110 3.12 13.49 13.04
CA ARG A 110 3.87 12.31 12.58
C ARG A 110 2.91 11.23 12.13
N MET A 111 2.93 10.91 10.84
CA MET A 111 2.18 9.80 10.27
C MET A 111 2.70 8.47 10.82
N PRO A 112 1.90 7.39 10.76
CA PRO A 112 2.38 6.04 11.02
C PRO A 112 3.56 5.67 10.08
N LEU A 113 4.20 4.53 10.37
CA LEU A 113 5.22 3.98 9.47
C LEU A 113 4.59 3.61 8.12
N LEU A 114 5.10 4.18 7.04
CA LEU A 114 4.59 4.05 5.68
C LEU A 114 5.65 3.42 4.77
N ASN A 115 5.21 2.62 3.80
CA ASN A 115 6.06 2.18 2.70
C ASN A 115 6.37 3.35 1.74
N ALA A 116 7.27 3.14 0.79
CA ALA A 116 7.71 4.21 -0.12
C ALA A 116 6.58 4.79 -0.99
N MET A 117 5.63 3.95 -1.43
CA MET A 117 4.49 4.38 -2.25
C MET A 117 3.50 5.23 -1.44
N ASP A 118 3.19 4.79 -0.22
CA ASP A 118 2.31 5.51 0.69
C ASP A 118 2.91 6.88 1.05
N ARG A 119 4.21 6.95 1.35
CA ARG A 119 4.89 8.23 1.61
C ARG A 119 4.81 9.18 0.43
N ARG A 120 5.05 8.66 -0.79
CA ARG A 120 4.92 9.46 -2.02
C ARG A 120 3.51 10.00 -2.19
N LEU A 121 2.48 9.21 -1.86
CA LEU A 121 1.08 9.65 -1.92
C LEU A 121 0.81 10.82 -0.97
N VAL A 122 1.31 10.75 0.29
CA VAL A 122 1.18 11.83 1.27
C VAL A 122 1.87 13.10 0.77
N HIS A 123 3.14 13.00 0.32
CA HIS A 123 3.87 14.16 -0.22
C HIS A 123 3.16 14.78 -1.43
N GLN A 124 2.62 13.96 -2.33
CA GLN A 124 1.87 14.44 -3.49
C GLN A 124 0.55 15.11 -3.12
N ALA A 125 -0.15 14.60 -2.11
CA ALA A 125 -1.41 15.18 -1.65
C ALA A 125 -1.23 16.59 -1.04
N LEU A 126 -0.06 16.87 -0.48
CA LEU A 126 0.24 18.12 0.21
C LEU A 126 1.17 19.07 -0.59
N LYS A 127 1.61 18.68 -1.78
CA LYS A 127 2.58 19.45 -2.58
C LYS A 127 2.11 20.88 -2.93
N ASP A 128 0.80 21.06 -3.06
CA ASP A 128 0.19 22.34 -3.46
C ASP A 128 -0.23 23.19 -2.23
N CYS A 129 0.19 22.82 -1.02
CA CYS A 129 -0.01 23.55 0.21
C CYS A 129 1.27 24.37 0.55
N PRO A 130 1.35 25.66 0.22
CA PRO A 130 2.57 26.44 0.38
C PRO A 130 2.93 26.72 1.84
N ASP A 131 1.98 26.56 2.74
CA ASP A 131 2.12 26.73 4.19
C ASP A 131 2.61 25.47 4.89
N ILE A 132 2.76 24.34 4.16
CA ILE A 132 3.08 23.03 4.72
C ILE A 132 4.39 22.51 4.15
N GLU A 133 5.22 21.99 5.04
CA GLU A 133 6.40 21.22 4.73
C GLU A 133 6.17 19.73 5.08
N THR A 134 6.67 18.82 4.23
CA THR A 134 6.61 17.37 4.47
C THR A 134 7.96 16.73 4.26
N TYR A 135 8.43 15.96 5.23
CA TYR A 135 9.67 15.19 5.14
C TYR A 135 9.53 13.80 5.77
N SER A 136 10.43 12.90 5.42
CA SER A 136 10.45 11.53 5.99
C SER A 136 11.57 11.40 7.01
N GLU A 137 11.23 10.89 8.18
CA GLU A 137 12.17 10.57 9.26
C GLU A 137 11.98 9.14 9.75
N ASP A 138 12.95 8.62 10.50
CA ASP A 138 13.03 7.27 11.01
C ASP A 138 12.97 6.19 9.92
N GLU A 139 13.88 5.28 9.94
CA GLU A 139 13.93 4.17 9.00
C GLU A 139 13.94 2.85 9.77
N GLU A 140 12.93 2.05 9.52
CA GLU A 140 12.90 0.68 10.00
C GLU A 140 13.78 -0.21 9.10
N PRO A 141 14.28 -1.35 9.62
CA PRO A 141 15.07 -2.29 8.82
C PRO A 141 14.38 -2.79 7.54
N ASP A 142 13.07 -2.70 7.48
CA ASP A 142 12.24 -3.06 6.31
C ASP A 142 12.01 -1.88 5.34
N GLY A 143 12.69 -0.75 5.52
CA GLY A 143 12.62 0.42 4.65
C GLY A 143 11.41 1.33 4.84
N ARG A 144 10.58 1.07 5.87
CA ARG A 144 9.46 1.96 6.22
C ARG A 144 9.97 3.17 7.00
N LYS A 145 9.35 4.32 6.71
CA LYS A 145 9.65 5.60 7.37
C LYS A 145 8.36 6.29 7.77
N ARG A 146 8.46 7.24 8.71
CA ARG A 146 7.37 8.17 9.02
C ARG A 146 7.42 9.37 8.09
N VAL A 147 6.26 9.90 7.73
CA VAL A 147 6.16 11.23 7.14
C VAL A 147 5.76 12.20 8.23
N VAL A 148 6.50 13.29 8.36
CA VAL A 148 6.17 14.41 9.21
C VAL A 148 5.55 15.50 8.37
N ILE A 149 4.46 16.08 8.87
CA ILE A 149 3.74 17.21 8.29
C ILE A 149 3.90 18.37 9.27
N ALA A 150 4.44 19.51 8.83
CA ALA A 150 4.69 20.68 9.66
C ALA A 150 4.36 21.97 8.90
N LEU A 151 4.17 23.08 9.62
CA LEU A 151 4.14 24.40 8.98
C LEU A 151 5.53 24.80 8.51
N VAL A 152 5.62 25.46 7.37
CA VAL A 152 6.85 26.13 6.91
C VAL A 152 7.24 27.18 7.95
N ASP A 153 8.52 27.32 8.27
CA ASP A 153 9.09 28.22 9.28
C ASP A 153 8.92 27.81 10.75
N MET A 154 8.45 26.61 11.05
CA MET A 154 8.57 26.05 12.39
C MET A 154 9.86 25.23 12.55
N GLU A 155 10.70 25.56 13.55
CA GLU A 155 11.75 24.62 13.98
C GLU A 155 11.11 23.27 14.30
N PRO A 156 11.68 22.15 13.82
CA PRO A 156 11.17 20.82 14.15
C PRO A 156 11.12 20.71 15.68
N ALA A 157 9.93 20.43 16.21
CA ALA A 157 9.77 20.22 17.64
C ALA A 157 10.77 19.16 18.10
N PRO A 158 11.48 19.36 19.24
CA PRO A 158 12.38 18.37 19.78
C PRO A 158 11.61 17.05 19.90
N SER A 159 12.29 15.95 19.63
CA SER A 159 11.77 14.59 19.63
C SER A 159 11.02 14.26 20.94
N GLY A 160 9.85 14.81 21.09
CA GLY A 160 8.89 14.55 22.14
C GLY A 160 7.92 13.46 21.66
N GLU A 161 7.44 12.69 22.62
CA GLU A 161 6.51 11.58 22.42
C GLU A 161 5.50 11.87 21.30
N PRO A 162 5.32 10.94 20.34
CA PRO A 162 4.32 11.13 19.30
C PRO A 162 2.96 11.32 19.98
N PRO A 163 2.08 12.20 19.46
CA PRO A 163 0.68 12.18 19.88
C PRO A 163 0.18 10.74 19.77
N PRO A 164 -0.78 10.33 20.61
CA PRO A 164 -1.23 8.94 20.63
C PRO A 164 -1.53 8.52 19.19
N ALA A 165 -0.75 7.54 18.71
CA ALA A 165 -0.90 7.01 17.38
C ALA A 165 -2.38 6.71 17.20
N ALA A 166 -2.99 7.25 16.14
CA ALA A 166 -4.26 6.73 15.67
C ALA A 166 -4.07 5.21 15.64
N GLU A 167 -4.84 4.49 16.44
CA GLU A 167 -4.67 3.04 16.64
C GLU A 167 -4.45 2.37 15.29
N PRO A 168 -3.50 1.43 15.18
CA PRO A 168 -3.34 0.69 13.95
C PRO A 168 -4.71 0.11 13.66
N VAL A 169 -5.28 0.52 12.53
CA VAL A 169 -6.54 -0.03 12.08
C VAL A 169 -6.32 -1.52 11.99
N ALA A 170 -6.89 -2.24 12.94
CA ALA A 170 -6.99 -3.66 12.85
C ALA A 170 -7.60 -3.95 11.47
N ASP A 171 -6.86 -4.64 10.61
CA ASP A 171 -7.38 -5.28 9.41
C ASP A 171 -8.38 -6.35 9.87
N ALA A 172 -9.53 -5.91 10.39
CA ALA A 172 -10.63 -6.79 10.69
C ALA A 172 -11.44 -6.93 9.41
N PRO A 173 -11.64 -8.15 8.92
CA PRO A 173 -12.60 -8.38 7.85
C PRO A 173 -14.00 -7.98 8.35
N PRO A 174 -14.86 -7.47 7.48
CA PRO A 174 -16.26 -7.26 7.83
C PRO A 174 -16.90 -8.62 8.20
N ALA A 175 -17.75 -8.59 9.20
CA ALA A 175 -18.53 -9.73 9.68
C ALA A 175 -19.46 -10.30 8.60
#